data_94dd2fcc6211c6c3d632ed0c0690edfe
#
_entry.id   94dd2fcc6211c6c3d632ed0c0690edfe
#
_cell.length_a   1.000
_cell.length_b   1.000
_cell.length_c   1.000
_cell.angle_alpha   90.00
_cell.angle_beta   90.00
_cell.angle_gamma   90.00
#
_symmetry.space_group_name_H-M   'P 1'
#
loop_
_entity.id
_entity.type
_entity.pdbx_description
1 polymer ?
#
loop_
_entity_poly.entity_id
_entity_poly.type
_entity_poly.pdbx_seq_one_letter_code
_entity_poly.pdbx_strand_id
1 'polypeptide(L)'
;MRIRTSVLAGLACAALLVACGGGGGGSSDESGLPSGHAGVKVIEGWVNTLRRGDVEGAAGYFAVPSVVQNGTAPVVLHTRAETIAFNQALPCGARLLRAQPAGRFINATFRLTDRPGGGCGSGIGLLARTAFVVRDGKIVQWRRLPNPPGQEPAPTGPVV
;
A
#
# COMPACT_ATOMS: atom_id res chain seq x y z
N MET A 1 21.83 54.80 31.93
CA MET A 1 22.83 55.06 33.02
C MET A 1 23.50 53.73 33.37
N ARG A 2 24.85 53.69 33.14
CA ARG A 2 25.86 52.69 33.58
C ARG A 2 25.75 51.29 32.97
N ILE A 3 26.42 50.96 31.89
CA ILE A 3 27.80 50.47 31.66
C ILE A 3 28.38 49.66 32.84
N ARG A 4 28.64 48.40 32.64
CA ARG A 4 29.83 47.70 33.12
C ARG A 4 30.21 46.53 32.29
N THR A 5 31.22 46.70 31.54
CA THR A 5 32.17 45.81 30.91
C THR A 5 32.88 44.94 31.98
N SER A 6 33.12 43.70 31.66
CA SER A 6 34.29 42.97 32.19
C SER A 6 34.67 41.83 31.21
N VAL A 7 35.87 41.97 30.79
CA VAL A 7 36.77 41.18 29.98
C VAL A 7 37.51 40.19 30.89
N LEU A 8 37.94 39.08 30.37
CA LEU A 8 39.19 38.32 30.51
C LEU A 8 38.92 36.85 30.31
N ALA A 9 39.46 36.32 29.24
CA ALA A 9 40.75 35.65 29.07
C ALA A 9 40.68 34.18 29.54
N GLY A 10 40.69 33.21 28.69
CA GLY A 10 41.83 32.67 27.99
C GLY A 10 42.19 31.32 28.58
N LEU A 11 42.13 30.24 27.85
CA LEU A 11 43.26 29.30 27.75
C LEU A 11 42.96 28.28 26.67
N ALA A 12 43.90 28.16 25.78
CA ALA A 12 44.00 27.10 24.75
C ALA A 12 44.43 25.78 25.41
N CYS A 13 43.87 24.69 24.97
CA CYS A 13 44.51 23.39 25.08
C CYS A 13 44.30 22.61 23.80
N ALA A 14 45.44 22.14 23.32
CA ALA A 14 45.70 21.54 22.06
C ALA A 14 45.12 20.12 21.87
N ALA A 15 44.83 19.85 20.64
CA ALA A 15 44.98 18.64 19.86
C ALA A 15 45.00 17.27 20.56
N LEU A 16 44.09 16.40 20.13
CA LEU A 16 44.42 15.02 19.81
C LEU A 16 43.55 14.59 18.64
N LEU A 17 44.18 14.44 17.48
CA LEU A 17 43.69 13.72 16.33
C LEU A 17 43.58 12.23 16.68
N VAL A 18 42.35 11.68 16.63
CA VAL A 18 42.16 10.28 16.42
C VAL A 18 41.34 10.14 15.13
N ALA A 19 42.07 9.90 14.06
CA ALA A 19 41.52 9.37 12.84
C ALA A 19 41.28 7.87 13.04
N CYS A 20 40.02 7.47 12.98
CA CYS A 20 39.53 6.14 12.59
C CYS A 20 38.28 6.44 11.81
N GLY A 21 38.30 6.31 10.64
CA GLY A 21 38.29 5.39 9.59
C GLY A 21 36.99 4.55 9.61
N GLY A 22 36.18 4.65 8.59
CA GLY A 22 35.01 3.79 8.35
C GLY A 22 33.77 4.65 8.15
N GLY A 23 33.57 5.15 7.08
CA GLY A 23 33.12 4.69 5.84
C GLY A 23 31.65 4.36 5.92
N GLY A 24 30.90 4.77 5.07
CA GLY A 24 29.55 4.36 4.83
C GLY A 24 28.55 5.51 4.98
N GLY A 25 28.79 6.59 4.26
CA GLY A 25 27.74 7.49 3.85
C GLY A 25 26.80 6.71 2.93
N GLY A 26 25.86 5.99 3.48
CA GLY A 26 24.69 5.52 2.78
C GLY A 26 23.83 6.74 2.54
N SER A 27 24.03 7.41 1.42
CA SER A 27 23.03 8.31 0.85
C SER A 27 21.81 7.44 0.56
N SER A 28 20.87 7.44 1.47
CA SER A 28 19.53 6.94 1.23
C SER A 28 18.90 7.88 0.22
N ASP A 29 19.09 7.57 -1.05
CA ASP A 29 18.16 8.02 -2.09
C ASP A 29 16.81 7.43 -1.73
N GLU A 30 16.10 8.17 -0.90
CA GLU A 30 14.73 7.91 -0.53
C GLU A 30 13.81 8.29 -1.67
N SER A 31 14.04 7.67 -2.83
CA SER A 31 13.04 7.59 -3.89
C SER A 31 11.97 6.60 -3.43
N GLY A 32 11.18 7.05 -2.46
CA GLY A 32 9.80 6.74 -2.14
C GLY A 32 9.17 5.39 -2.52
N LEU A 33 9.92 4.27 -2.41
CA LEU A 33 9.31 2.95 -2.38
C LEU A 33 9.29 2.51 -0.91
N PRO A 34 8.11 2.43 -0.26
CA PRO A 34 8.04 1.84 1.06
C PRO A 34 8.67 0.45 0.98
N SER A 35 9.59 0.15 1.88
CA SER A 35 10.14 -1.18 2.05
C SER A 35 9.00 -2.19 1.97
N GLY A 36 9.14 -3.26 1.20
CA GLY A 36 8.06 -4.20 0.87
C GLY A 36 7.18 -4.62 2.04
N HIS A 37 7.71 -4.62 3.27
CA HIS A 37 6.99 -4.92 4.49
C HIS A 37 5.92 -3.88 4.89
N ALA A 38 6.18 -2.59 4.77
CA ALA A 38 5.21 -1.55 5.13
C ALA A 38 4.02 -1.54 4.16
N GLY A 39 4.30 -1.64 2.86
CA GLY A 39 3.24 -1.73 1.85
C GLY A 39 2.39 -3.00 1.97
N VAL A 40 3.00 -4.14 2.31
CA VAL A 40 2.27 -5.39 2.54
C VAL A 40 1.32 -5.27 3.73
N LYS A 41 1.73 -4.62 4.83
CA LYS A 41 0.84 -4.37 5.98
C LYS A 41 -0.38 -3.52 5.61
N VAL A 42 -0.22 -2.52 4.75
CA VAL A 42 -1.33 -1.72 4.24
C VAL A 42 -2.32 -2.57 3.44
N ILE A 43 -1.81 -3.41 2.54
CA ILE A 43 -2.64 -4.33 1.73
C ILE A 43 -3.36 -5.34 2.62
N GLU A 44 -2.68 -5.90 3.60
CA GLU A 44 -3.26 -6.85 4.55
C GLU A 44 -4.34 -6.19 5.42
N GLY A 45 -4.08 -4.98 5.92
CA GLY A 45 -5.05 -4.19 6.67
C GLY A 45 -6.30 -3.91 5.85
N TRP A 46 -6.13 -3.44 4.61
CA TRP A 46 -7.22 -3.19 3.68
C TRP A 46 -8.09 -4.43 3.46
N VAL A 47 -7.48 -5.54 3.03
CA VAL A 47 -8.24 -6.74 2.67
C VAL A 47 -8.93 -7.37 3.88
N ASN A 48 -8.31 -7.36 5.06
CA ASN A 48 -8.92 -7.86 6.27
C ASN A 48 -10.10 -6.98 6.72
N THR A 49 -10.01 -5.66 6.54
CA THR A 49 -11.10 -4.73 6.86
C THR A 49 -12.28 -4.92 5.90
N LEU A 50 -12.01 -5.01 4.59
CA LEU A 50 -13.03 -5.30 3.59
C LEU A 50 -13.71 -6.67 3.84
N ARG A 51 -12.94 -7.69 4.18
CA ARG A 51 -13.45 -9.04 4.46
C ARG A 51 -14.41 -9.08 5.66
N ARG A 52 -14.28 -8.17 6.63
CA ARG A 52 -15.22 -8.02 7.74
C ARG A 52 -16.50 -7.26 7.36
N GLY A 53 -16.59 -6.76 6.12
CA GLY A 53 -17.71 -5.96 5.65
C GLY A 53 -17.57 -4.47 5.98
N ASP A 54 -16.49 -4.03 6.59
CA ASP A 54 -16.22 -2.64 6.88
C ASP A 54 -15.69 -1.93 5.61
N VAL A 55 -16.61 -1.54 4.76
CA VAL A 55 -16.33 -0.90 3.46
C VAL A 55 -15.74 0.50 3.65
N GLU A 56 -16.25 1.25 4.62
CA GLU A 56 -15.73 2.60 4.91
C GLU A 56 -14.32 2.56 5.48
N GLY A 57 -14.06 1.65 6.40
CA GLY A 57 -12.72 1.41 6.92
C GLY A 57 -11.77 0.96 5.83
N ALA A 58 -12.20 0.05 4.94
CA ALA A 58 -11.40 -0.39 3.79
C ALA A 58 -11.07 0.77 2.84
N ALA A 59 -12.03 1.65 2.55
CA ALA A 59 -11.78 2.86 1.77
C ALA A 59 -10.75 3.79 2.44
N GLY A 60 -10.61 3.73 3.75
CA GLY A 60 -9.61 4.48 4.51
C GLY A 60 -8.16 4.13 4.19
N TYR A 61 -7.90 2.96 3.61
CA TYR A 61 -6.56 2.56 3.16
C TYR A 61 -6.14 3.18 1.82
N PHE A 62 -7.08 3.78 1.07
CA PHE A 62 -6.77 4.45 -0.19
C PHE A 62 -6.42 5.91 0.01
N ALA A 63 -5.52 6.39 -0.83
CA ALA A 63 -5.33 7.82 -1.02
C ALA A 63 -6.50 8.41 -1.81
N VAL A 64 -6.67 9.71 -1.69
CA VAL A 64 -7.57 10.49 -2.55
C VAL A 64 -6.74 11.64 -3.12
N PRO A 65 -6.52 11.70 -4.44
CA PRO A 65 -6.99 10.74 -5.46
C PRO A 65 -6.21 9.41 -5.47
N SER A 66 -6.86 8.35 -6.00
CA SER A 66 -6.23 7.06 -6.29
C SER A 66 -6.72 6.50 -7.62
N VAL A 67 -5.98 5.57 -8.20
CA VAL A 67 -6.32 4.93 -9.49
C VAL A 67 -6.70 3.48 -9.28
N VAL A 68 -7.84 3.07 -9.82
CA VAL A 68 -8.27 1.67 -9.77
C VAL A 68 -8.52 1.12 -11.16
N GLN A 69 -8.27 -0.18 -11.35
CA GLN A 69 -8.50 -0.89 -12.61
C GLN A 69 -8.95 -2.33 -12.32
N ASN A 70 -10.21 -2.63 -12.62
CA ASN A 70 -10.80 -3.96 -12.39
C ASN A 70 -11.29 -4.58 -13.70
N GLY A 71 -10.34 -4.97 -14.57
CA GLY A 71 -10.66 -5.58 -15.87
C GLY A 71 -11.13 -4.61 -16.94
N THR A 72 -11.26 -3.34 -16.63
CA THR A 72 -11.69 -2.25 -17.52
C THR A 72 -10.59 -1.20 -17.66
N ALA A 73 -10.88 -0.08 -18.34
CA ALA A 73 -10.00 1.09 -18.32
C ALA A 73 -9.76 1.59 -16.88
N PRO A 74 -8.59 2.17 -16.59
CA PRO A 74 -8.33 2.78 -15.29
C PRO A 74 -9.32 3.91 -14.98
N VAL A 75 -9.76 3.97 -13.72
CA VAL A 75 -10.63 5.02 -13.19
C VAL A 75 -9.90 5.74 -12.07
N VAL A 76 -9.99 7.06 -12.05
CA VAL A 76 -9.47 7.88 -10.94
C VAL A 76 -10.60 8.11 -9.94
N LEU A 77 -10.34 7.79 -8.69
CA LEU A 77 -11.24 8.05 -7.57
C LEU A 77 -10.81 9.38 -6.93
N HIS A 78 -11.59 10.41 -7.16
CA HIS A 78 -11.27 11.79 -6.72
C HIS A 78 -11.79 12.11 -5.33
N THR A 79 -12.72 11.31 -4.83
CA THR A 79 -13.39 11.56 -3.55
C THR A 79 -13.41 10.31 -2.67
N ARG A 80 -13.61 10.54 -1.37
CA ARG A 80 -13.82 9.44 -0.44
C ARG A 80 -15.08 8.64 -0.77
N ALA A 81 -16.13 9.29 -1.21
CA ALA A 81 -17.39 8.63 -1.59
C ALA A 81 -17.17 7.66 -2.76
N GLU A 82 -16.42 8.07 -3.79
CA GLU A 82 -16.06 7.18 -4.91
C GLU A 82 -15.18 6.01 -4.44
N THR A 83 -14.29 6.24 -3.49
CA THR A 83 -13.46 5.18 -2.92
C THR A 83 -14.29 4.16 -2.13
N ILE A 84 -15.30 4.62 -1.37
CA ILE A 84 -16.27 3.77 -0.69
C ILE A 84 -17.07 2.96 -1.72
N ALA A 85 -17.60 3.62 -2.75
CA ALA A 85 -18.36 2.96 -3.82
C ALA A 85 -17.54 1.89 -4.54
N PHE A 86 -16.26 2.15 -4.83
CA PHE A 86 -15.34 1.15 -5.39
C PHE A 86 -15.21 -0.07 -4.47
N ASN A 87 -14.96 0.12 -3.17
CA ASN A 87 -14.83 -1.00 -2.23
C ASN A 87 -16.16 -1.74 -2.05
N GLN A 88 -17.30 -1.04 -2.09
CA GLN A 88 -18.62 -1.65 -2.04
C GLN A 88 -18.89 -2.53 -3.26
N ALA A 89 -18.42 -2.13 -4.44
CA ALA A 89 -18.59 -2.87 -5.70
C ALA A 89 -17.74 -4.15 -5.78
N LEU A 90 -16.77 -4.36 -4.88
CA LEU A 90 -16.02 -5.61 -4.81
C LEU A 90 -16.89 -6.69 -4.16
N PRO A 91 -17.32 -7.74 -4.90
CA PRO A 91 -18.32 -8.68 -4.38
C PRO A 91 -17.79 -9.61 -3.29
N CYS A 92 -16.48 -9.86 -3.28
CA CYS A 92 -15.84 -10.80 -2.39
C CYS A 92 -15.02 -10.10 -1.30
N GLY A 93 -14.97 -10.74 -0.14
CA GLY A 93 -13.83 -10.61 0.77
C GLY A 93 -12.65 -11.43 0.24
N ALA A 94 -11.48 -11.31 0.91
CA ALA A 94 -10.34 -12.11 0.54
C ALA A 94 -9.37 -12.29 1.70
N ARG A 95 -8.49 -13.32 1.61
CA ARG A 95 -7.35 -13.54 2.49
C ARG A 95 -6.07 -13.37 1.67
N LEU A 96 -5.15 -12.57 2.16
CA LEU A 96 -3.83 -12.46 1.55
C LEU A 96 -3.08 -13.78 1.72
N LEU A 97 -2.61 -14.36 0.61
CA LEU A 97 -1.77 -15.56 0.60
C LEU A 97 -0.30 -15.21 0.41
N ARG A 98 -0.02 -14.24 -0.45
CA ARG A 98 1.33 -13.83 -0.82
C ARG A 98 1.35 -12.40 -1.30
N ALA A 99 2.41 -11.67 -0.97
CA ALA A 99 2.68 -10.36 -1.54
C ALA A 99 4.18 -10.26 -1.84
N GLN A 100 4.53 -9.71 -3.01
CA GLN A 100 5.90 -9.62 -3.48
C GLN A 100 6.14 -8.30 -4.20
N PRO A 101 7.27 -7.64 -3.94
CA PRO A 101 7.71 -6.50 -4.73
C PRO A 101 7.86 -6.88 -6.21
N ALA A 102 7.44 -5.99 -7.10
CA ALA A 102 7.54 -6.12 -8.55
C ALA A 102 7.75 -4.73 -9.17
N GLY A 103 8.98 -4.23 -9.15
CA GLY A 103 9.31 -2.85 -9.49
C GLY A 103 8.59 -1.88 -8.55
N ARG A 104 7.85 -0.92 -9.11
CA ARG A 104 7.05 0.03 -8.31
C ARG A 104 5.78 -0.57 -7.69
N PHE A 105 5.46 -1.81 -8.06
CA PHE A 105 4.26 -2.49 -7.59
C PHE A 105 4.57 -3.49 -6.47
N ILE A 106 3.54 -3.82 -5.71
CA ILE A 106 3.46 -5.00 -4.86
C ILE A 106 2.40 -5.89 -5.49
N ASN A 107 2.81 -7.04 -6.03
CA ASN A 107 1.89 -8.03 -6.55
C ASN A 107 1.41 -8.92 -5.41
N ALA A 108 0.10 -8.93 -5.18
CA ALA A 108 -0.53 -9.72 -4.15
C ALA A 108 -1.43 -10.80 -4.76
N THR A 109 -1.43 -11.97 -4.13
CA THR A 109 -2.32 -13.09 -4.44
C THR A 109 -3.22 -13.34 -3.25
N PHE A 110 -4.50 -13.44 -3.50
CA PHE A 110 -5.54 -13.62 -2.51
C PHE A 110 -6.33 -14.88 -2.78
N ARG A 111 -6.86 -15.49 -1.73
CA ARG A 111 -7.97 -16.44 -1.81
C ARG A 111 -9.25 -15.71 -1.51
N LEU A 112 -10.20 -15.75 -2.44
CA LEU A 112 -11.49 -15.10 -2.29
C LEU A 112 -12.34 -15.80 -1.23
N THR A 113 -13.06 -15.01 -0.47
CA THR A 113 -13.99 -15.46 0.58
C THR A 113 -15.30 -14.70 0.44
N ASP A 114 -16.32 -15.17 1.08
CA ASP A 114 -17.49 -14.33 1.29
C ASP A 114 -17.20 -13.18 2.27
N ARG A 115 -18.06 -12.17 2.26
CA ARG A 115 -18.04 -11.06 3.21
C ARG A 115 -19.45 -10.55 3.50
N PRO A 116 -19.70 -9.97 4.67
CA PRO A 116 -20.96 -9.26 4.95
C PRO A 116 -21.24 -8.17 3.91
N GLY A 117 -22.44 -8.12 3.38
CA GLY A 117 -22.88 -7.15 2.37
C GLY A 117 -22.26 -7.36 0.99
N GLY A 118 -21.56 -8.50 0.77
CA GLY A 118 -21.03 -8.93 -0.53
C GLY A 118 -21.90 -9.99 -1.20
N GLY A 119 -21.42 -10.50 -2.30
CA GLY A 119 -22.06 -11.58 -3.06
C GLY A 119 -21.02 -12.31 -3.89
N CYS A 120 -20.07 -12.99 -3.22
CA CYS A 120 -18.94 -13.64 -3.87
C CYS A 120 -19.34 -14.85 -4.73
N GLY A 121 -20.43 -15.54 -4.38
CA GLY A 121 -20.97 -16.67 -5.15
C GLY A 121 -19.92 -17.73 -5.49
N SER A 122 -19.84 -18.11 -6.75
CA SER A 122 -18.86 -19.10 -7.26
C SER A 122 -17.41 -18.62 -7.17
N GLY A 123 -17.15 -17.36 -6.83
CA GLY A 123 -15.81 -16.84 -6.63
C GLY A 123 -15.15 -17.32 -5.33
N ILE A 124 -15.91 -17.86 -4.37
CA ILE A 124 -15.38 -18.34 -3.09
C ILE A 124 -14.35 -19.44 -3.34
N GLY A 125 -13.17 -19.28 -2.70
CA GLY A 125 -12.06 -20.23 -2.81
C GLY A 125 -11.15 -20.01 -4.02
N LEU A 126 -11.58 -19.26 -5.04
CA LEU A 126 -10.75 -18.93 -6.19
C LEU A 126 -9.62 -17.97 -5.82
N LEU A 127 -8.61 -17.90 -6.68
CA LEU A 127 -7.53 -16.96 -6.54
C LEU A 127 -7.86 -15.62 -7.22
N ALA A 128 -7.36 -14.57 -6.65
CA ALA A 128 -7.36 -13.24 -7.24
C ALA A 128 -5.97 -12.65 -7.14
N ARG A 129 -5.50 -12.01 -8.21
CA ARG A 129 -4.21 -11.33 -8.24
C ARG A 129 -4.41 -9.83 -8.45
N THR A 130 -3.63 -9.05 -7.74
CA THR A 130 -3.74 -7.59 -7.81
C THR A 130 -2.36 -6.97 -7.66
N ALA A 131 -2.07 -5.95 -8.47
CA ALA A 131 -0.90 -5.10 -8.30
C ALA A 131 -1.30 -3.82 -7.56
N PHE A 132 -0.51 -3.46 -6.57
CA PHE A 132 -0.71 -2.25 -5.76
C PHE A 132 0.49 -1.33 -5.89
N VAL A 133 0.24 -0.02 -5.86
CA VAL A 133 1.24 0.98 -5.48
C VAL A 133 0.80 1.57 -4.16
N VAL A 134 1.67 1.49 -3.17
CA VAL A 134 1.44 2.05 -1.83
C VAL A 134 2.45 3.18 -1.62
N ARG A 135 1.98 4.35 -1.18
CA ARG A 135 2.79 5.51 -0.79
C ARG A 135 2.22 6.11 0.49
N ASP A 136 3.07 6.53 1.38
CA ASP A 136 2.69 7.19 2.64
C ASP A 136 1.61 6.43 3.42
N GLY A 137 1.73 5.10 3.47
CA GLY A 137 0.77 4.23 4.14
C GLY A 137 -0.61 4.12 3.47
N LYS A 138 -0.74 4.58 2.21
CA LYS A 138 -2.00 4.56 1.45
C LYS A 138 -1.83 3.86 0.09
N ILE A 139 -2.89 3.19 -0.36
CA ILE A 139 -3.00 2.63 -1.70
C ILE A 139 -3.27 3.79 -2.66
N VAL A 140 -2.31 4.10 -3.54
CA VAL A 140 -2.47 5.10 -4.59
C VAL A 140 -2.85 4.48 -5.93
N GLN A 141 -2.61 3.18 -6.08
CA GLN A 141 -3.04 2.42 -7.26
C GLN A 141 -3.42 1.00 -6.88
N TRP A 142 -4.54 0.53 -7.42
CA TRP A 142 -5.06 -0.82 -7.32
C TRP A 142 -5.38 -1.32 -8.74
N ARG A 143 -4.80 -2.45 -9.14
CA ARG A 143 -5.00 -3.00 -10.48
C ARG A 143 -5.20 -4.50 -10.42
N ARG A 144 -6.32 -4.98 -10.93
CA ARG A 144 -6.57 -6.41 -11.10
C ARG A 144 -5.58 -6.98 -12.13
N LEU A 145 -4.97 -8.09 -11.79
CA LEU A 145 -4.13 -8.87 -12.70
C LEU A 145 -4.89 -10.11 -13.18
N PRO A 146 -4.59 -10.62 -14.39
CA PRO A 146 -5.12 -11.90 -14.84
C PRO A 146 -4.81 -13.02 -13.85
N ASN A 147 -5.74 -13.93 -13.65
CA ASN A 147 -5.47 -15.14 -12.89
C ASN A 147 -4.57 -16.08 -13.69
N PRO A 148 -3.85 -17.02 -13.04
CA PRO A 148 -3.16 -18.08 -13.74
C PRO A 148 -4.16 -18.88 -14.60
N PRO A 149 -3.72 -19.45 -15.73
CA PRO A 149 -4.56 -20.33 -16.54
C PRO A 149 -5.20 -21.44 -15.70
N GLY A 150 -6.48 -21.74 -15.96
CA GLY A 150 -7.25 -22.76 -15.23
C GLY A 150 -7.85 -22.31 -13.90
N GLN A 151 -7.72 -21.04 -13.54
CA GLN A 151 -8.31 -20.45 -12.31
C GLN A 151 -9.20 -19.23 -12.61
N GLU A 152 -9.67 -19.12 -13.82
CA GLU A 152 -10.71 -18.14 -14.14
C GLU A 152 -12.06 -18.62 -13.66
N PRO A 153 -12.90 -17.72 -13.07
CA PRO A 153 -14.28 -18.06 -12.82
C PRO A 153 -14.92 -18.51 -14.14
N ALA A 154 -15.71 -19.57 -14.11
CA ALA A 154 -16.53 -19.94 -15.27
C ALA A 154 -17.31 -18.69 -15.72
N PRO A 155 -17.39 -18.38 -17.03
CA PRO A 155 -18.14 -17.26 -17.52
C PRO A 155 -19.58 -17.36 -17.03
N THR A 156 -20.00 -16.44 -16.18
CA THR A 156 -21.39 -16.30 -15.73
C THR A 156 -22.18 -15.55 -16.80
N GLY A 157 -22.57 -16.26 -17.85
CA GLY A 157 -23.44 -15.74 -18.91
C GLY A 157 -23.85 -16.85 -19.86
N PRO A 158 -25.06 -16.79 -20.44
CA PRO A 158 -25.41 -17.73 -21.47
C PRO A 158 -24.47 -17.55 -22.66
N VAL A 159 -23.79 -18.61 -23.05
CA VAL A 159 -23.09 -18.70 -24.33
C VAL A 159 -24.20 -18.79 -25.39
N VAL A 160 -24.48 -17.66 -26.04
CA VAL A 160 -25.29 -17.62 -27.27
C VAL A 160 -24.41 -17.76 -28.47
#